data_553a9369f57c21caec58744feac085c3
#
_entry.id   553a9369f57c21caec58744feac085c3
#
_cell.length_a   1.000
_cell.length_b   1.000
_cell.length_c   1.000
_cell.angle_alpha   90.00
_cell.angle_beta   90.00
_cell.angle_gamma   90.00
#
_symmetry.space_group_name_H-M   'P 1'
#
loop_
_entity.id
_entity.type
_entity.pdbx_description
1 polymer ?
#
loop_
_entity_poly.entity_id
_entity_poly.type
_entity_poly.pdbx_seq_one_letter_code
_entity_poly.pdbx_strand_id
1 'polypeptide(L)'
;MQPFDWNTFLRSRVYDVSPQVPEDGITRGGYRIVFNDDVPDWVKHNDSRGAGFPRSLGLGINEEGNIGQVIWDSPAFKSGITPGMHLEAVNDQKYSATGLREAIVAAEKNTTPVKLLLKNGDAYITVSLDYHDGLRIAHLQRVDSVPDRLDAILAPSK
;
A
#
# COMPACT_ATOMS: atom_id res chain seq x y z
N MET A 1 -19.80 -29.57 -8.89
CA MET A 1 -18.43 -28.97 -8.79
C MET A 1 -17.71 -29.26 -10.09
N GLN A 2 -17.18 -28.26 -10.77
CA GLN A 2 -16.34 -28.50 -11.95
C GLN A 2 -15.04 -29.20 -11.51
N PRO A 3 -14.60 -30.23 -12.26
CA PRO A 3 -13.31 -30.85 -11.99
C PRO A 3 -12.18 -29.81 -12.21
N PHE A 4 -11.30 -29.66 -11.23
CA PHE A 4 -10.19 -28.75 -11.28
C PHE A 4 -8.93 -29.49 -10.82
N ASP A 5 -7.82 -29.29 -11.53
CA ASP A 5 -6.54 -29.89 -11.15
C ASP A 5 -5.89 -29.12 -10.00
N TRP A 6 -6.36 -29.42 -8.80
CA TRP A 6 -5.85 -28.83 -7.55
C TRP A 6 -4.39 -29.16 -7.30
N ASN A 7 -3.90 -30.32 -7.75
CA ASN A 7 -2.52 -30.72 -7.52
C ASN A 7 -1.55 -29.81 -8.27
N THR A 8 -1.74 -29.66 -9.57
CA THR A 8 -0.92 -28.74 -10.39
C THR A 8 -1.04 -27.29 -9.89
N PHE A 9 -2.25 -26.84 -9.57
CA PHE A 9 -2.47 -25.50 -9.06
C PHE A 9 -1.72 -25.23 -7.76
N LEU A 10 -1.84 -26.11 -6.77
CA LEU A 10 -1.18 -25.93 -5.47
C LEU A 10 0.34 -26.04 -5.59
N ARG A 11 0.83 -26.99 -6.41
CA ARG A 11 2.28 -27.14 -6.64
C ARG A 11 2.88 -25.88 -7.27
N SER A 12 2.24 -25.31 -8.28
CA SER A 12 2.71 -24.07 -8.90
C SER A 12 2.73 -22.91 -7.91
N ARG A 13 1.76 -22.81 -6.98
CA ARG A 13 1.73 -21.75 -5.98
C ARG A 13 2.78 -21.90 -4.87
N VAL A 14 3.24 -23.10 -4.61
CA VAL A 14 4.19 -23.38 -3.52
C VAL A 14 5.64 -23.45 -4.01
N TYR A 15 5.87 -24.01 -5.20
CA TYR A 15 7.22 -24.29 -5.68
C TYR A 15 7.70 -23.36 -6.80
N ASP A 16 6.78 -22.72 -7.56
CA ASP A 16 7.22 -21.82 -8.62
C ASP A 16 7.67 -20.49 -8.04
N VAL A 17 8.91 -20.13 -8.32
CA VAL A 17 9.47 -18.82 -7.96
C VAL A 17 9.12 -17.83 -9.07
N SER A 18 8.20 -16.92 -8.77
CA SER A 18 7.84 -15.83 -9.69
C SER A 18 8.16 -14.48 -9.05
N PRO A 19 8.77 -13.55 -9.78
CA PRO A 19 8.97 -12.19 -9.29
C PRO A 19 7.66 -11.39 -9.19
N GLN A 20 6.58 -11.91 -9.77
CA GLN A 20 5.28 -11.26 -9.79
C GLN A 20 4.31 -11.93 -8.81
N VAL A 21 3.53 -11.11 -8.10
CA VAL A 21 2.40 -11.59 -7.29
C VAL A 21 1.38 -12.25 -8.22
N PRO A 22 0.87 -13.44 -7.89
CA PRO A 22 -0.11 -14.12 -8.73
C PRO A 22 -1.47 -13.40 -8.70
N GLU A 23 -1.79 -12.68 -9.78
CA GLU A 23 -3.04 -11.92 -9.96
C GLU A 23 -4.06 -12.64 -10.85
N ASP A 24 -3.76 -13.85 -11.30
CA ASP A 24 -4.58 -14.60 -12.27
C ASP A 24 -6.01 -14.88 -11.77
N GLY A 25 -6.21 -14.99 -10.46
CA GLY A 25 -7.56 -15.10 -9.88
C GLY A 25 -8.39 -13.83 -10.09
N ILE A 26 -7.78 -12.67 -9.92
CA ILE A 26 -8.43 -11.36 -10.13
C ILE A 26 -8.73 -11.18 -11.62
N THR A 27 -7.76 -11.43 -12.47
CA THR A 27 -7.90 -11.30 -13.92
C THR A 27 -8.98 -12.24 -14.49
N ARG A 28 -9.01 -13.50 -14.05
CA ARG A 28 -10.07 -14.44 -14.40
C ARG A 28 -11.43 -14.07 -13.83
N GLY A 29 -11.45 -13.31 -12.73
CA GLY A 29 -12.66 -12.72 -12.15
C GLY A 29 -13.25 -11.57 -12.96
N GLY A 30 -12.52 -11.07 -13.97
CA GLY A 30 -12.93 -9.95 -14.81
C GLY A 30 -12.46 -8.59 -14.29
N TYR A 31 -11.42 -8.58 -13.47
CA TYR A 31 -10.85 -7.37 -12.89
C TYR A 31 -9.34 -7.32 -13.04
N ARG A 32 -8.78 -6.13 -12.88
CA ARG A 32 -7.34 -5.91 -12.72
C ARG A 32 -7.08 -4.99 -11.55
N ILE A 33 -5.91 -5.09 -10.94
CA ILE A 33 -5.46 -4.15 -9.93
C ILE A 33 -4.88 -2.93 -10.62
N VAL A 34 -5.38 -1.75 -10.26
CA VAL A 34 -4.82 -0.45 -10.65
C VAL A 34 -4.47 0.33 -9.40
N PHE A 35 -3.52 1.24 -9.52
CA PHE A 35 -3.11 2.12 -8.43
C PHE A 35 -3.39 3.57 -8.84
N ASN A 36 -4.04 4.31 -7.95
CA ASN A 36 -4.29 5.74 -8.10
C ASN A 36 -4.32 6.42 -6.72
N ASP A 37 -4.60 7.71 -6.70
CA ASP A 37 -4.70 8.55 -5.50
C ASP A 37 -6.12 8.66 -4.92
N ASP A 38 -7.12 8.01 -5.54
CA ASP A 38 -8.48 7.97 -5.03
C ASP A 38 -8.53 7.16 -3.73
N VAL A 39 -9.06 7.78 -2.67
CA VAL A 39 -9.14 7.18 -1.34
C VAL A 39 -10.54 6.62 -1.12
N PRO A 40 -10.75 5.30 -1.20
CA PRO A 40 -12.06 4.70 -0.95
C PRO A 40 -12.56 4.99 0.46
N ASP A 41 -13.89 5.07 0.64
CA ASP A 41 -14.48 5.37 1.94
C ASP A 41 -14.10 4.37 3.02
N TRP A 42 -13.92 3.10 2.68
CA TRP A 42 -13.45 2.08 3.63
C TRP A 42 -12.03 2.34 4.13
N VAL A 43 -11.15 2.94 3.32
CA VAL A 43 -9.81 3.37 3.73
C VAL A 43 -9.93 4.54 4.71
N LYS A 44 -10.76 5.54 4.39
CA LYS A 44 -11.00 6.70 5.27
C LYS A 44 -11.54 6.28 6.65
N HIS A 45 -12.45 5.30 6.68
CA HIS A 45 -13.01 4.77 7.93
C HIS A 45 -12.05 3.83 8.67
N ASN A 46 -11.10 3.24 7.99
CA ASN A 46 -10.10 2.33 8.57
C ASN A 46 -8.78 3.04 8.94
N ASP A 47 -8.64 4.32 8.61
CA ASP A 47 -7.48 5.14 8.99
C ASP A 47 -7.26 5.14 10.51
N SER A 48 -8.33 4.95 11.30
CA SER A 48 -8.25 4.74 12.75
C SER A 48 -7.51 3.47 13.19
N ARG A 49 -7.25 2.54 12.28
CA ARG A 49 -6.51 1.28 12.56
C ARG A 49 -5.09 1.27 12.02
N GLY A 50 -4.63 2.39 11.46
CA GLY A 50 -3.29 2.55 10.90
C GLY A 50 -3.33 2.85 9.42
N ALA A 51 -3.14 4.11 9.07
CA ALA A 51 -2.91 4.54 7.70
C ALA A 51 -1.56 4.01 7.24
N GLY A 52 -1.56 2.89 6.56
CA GLY A 52 -0.36 2.39 5.91
C GLY A 52 -0.18 3.07 4.56
N PHE A 53 1.04 3.43 4.23
CA PHE A 53 1.46 3.84 2.89
C PHE A 53 2.37 2.76 2.26
N PRO A 54 1.96 1.47 2.30
CA PRO A 54 2.85 0.37 1.92
C PRO A 54 3.19 0.38 0.43
N ARG A 55 2.30 0.89 -0.41
CA ARG A 55 2.50 0.94 -1.86
C ARG A 55 3.12 2.25 -2.35
N SER A 56 3.12 3.30 -1.53
CA SER A 56 3.80 4.57 -1.81
C SER A 56 5.19 4.56 -1.18
N LEU A 57 5.28 4.80 0.10
CA LEU A 57 6.54 4.93 0.82
C LEU A 57 7.11 3.60 1.34
N GLY A 58 6.30 2.54 1.39
CA GLY A 58 6.68 1.27 2.03
C GLY A 58 6.54 1.29 3.54
N LEU A 59 5.68 2.16 4.09
CA LEU A 59 5.44 2.34 5.52
C LEU A 59 4.11 1.77 5.97
N GLY A 60 4.10 0.96 7.02
CA GLY A 60 2.95 0.67 7.87
C GLY A 60 3.07 1.51 9.14
N ILE A 61 2.20 2.49 9.30
CA ILE A 61 2.23 3.47 10.38
C ILE A 61 0.83 3.65 10.95
N ASN A 62 0.70 3.80 12.26
CA ASN A 62 -0.60 4.04 12.90
C ASN A 62 -0.88 5.55 13.07
N GLU A 63 -2.07 5.88 13.59
CA GLU A 63 -2.49 7.27 13.79
C GLU A 63 -1.59 8.05 14.75
N GLU A 64 -1.02 7.36 15.73
CA GLU A 64 -0.11 7.97 16.70
C GLU A 64 1.29 8.21 16.13
N GLY A 65 1.62 7.67 14.93
CA GLY A 65 2.93 7.82 14.32
C GLY A 65 3.89 6.66 14.58
N ASN A 66 3.43 5.55 15.19
CA ASN A 66 4.28 4.39 15.41
C ASN A 66 4.45 3.60 14.11
N ILE A 67 5.69 3.38 13.71
CA ILE A 67 6.05 2.61 12.52
C ILE A 67 6.15 1.14 12.90
N GLY A 68 5.15 0.35 12.46
CA GLY A 68 5.07 -1.08 12.71
C GLY A 68 5.67 -1.93 11.59
N GLN A 69 5.72 -1.40 10.37
CA GLN A 69 6.21 -2.13 9.20
C GLN A 69 6.99 -1.23 8.25
N VAL A 70 8.09 -1.75 7.71
CA VAL A 70 8.83 -1.14 6.59
C VAL A 70 9.05 -2.22 5.55
N ILE A 71 8.61 -1.96 4.32
CA ILE A 71 8.76 -2.90 3.21
C ILE A 71 10.20 -2.86 2.70
N TRP A 72 10.78 -4.04 2.50
CA TRP A 72 12.11 -4.19 1.93
C TRP A 72 12.23 -3.49 0.57
N ASP A 73 13.37 -2.84 0.32
CA ASP A 73 13.70 -2.10 -0.91
C ASP A 73 12.78 -0.91 -1.23
N SER A 74 11.88 -0.53 -0.32
CA SER A 74 11.01 0.65 -0.46
C SER A 74 11.78 1.97 -0.25
N PRO A 75 11.19 3.12 -0.61
CA PRO A 75 11.74 4.44 -0.31
C PRO A 75 12.07 4.63 1.17
N ALA A 76 11.19 4.21 2.08
CA ALA A 76 11.40 4.27 3.52
C ALA A 76 12.58 3.40 3.96
N PHE A 77 12.68 2.16 3.45
CA PHE A 77 13.78 1.25 3.76
C PHE A 77 15.12 1.84 3.30
N LYS A 78 15.20 2.33 2.07
CA LYS A 78 16.43 2.95 1.49
C LYS A 78 16.89 4.19 2.25
N SER A 79 15.97 4.86 2.91
CA SER A 79 16.24 6.04 3.73
C SER A 79 16.60 5.70 5.18
N GLY A 80 16.72 4.42 5.53
CA GLY A 80 17.14 3.97 6.85
C GLY A 80 16.03 3.97 7.91
N ILE A 81 14.76 4.07 7.50
CA ILE A 81 13.62 3.94 8.42
C ILE A 81 13.45 2.47 8.79
N THR A 82 13.20 2.19 10.06
CA THR A 82 13.00 0.84 10.58
C THR A 82 11.73 0.74 11.43
N PRO A 83 11.14 -0.46 11.55
CA PRO A 83 10.08 -0.69 12.52
C PRO A 83 10.53 -0.35 13.94
N GLY A 84 9.60 0.17 14.74
CA GLY A 84 9.86 0.65 16.11
C GLY A 84 10.21 2.14 16.20
N MET A 85 10.51 2.80 15.10
CA MET A 85 10.62 4.27 15.07
C MET A 85 9.24 4.92 15.20
N HIS A 86 9.23 6.18 15.64
CA HIS A 86 8.05 7.02 15.75
C HIS A 86 8.17 8.25 14.85
N LEU A 87 7.16 8.52 14.04
CA LEU A 87 7.10 9.69 13.18
C LEU A 87 6.47 10.87 13.93
N GLU A 88 7.27 11.89 14.21
CA GLU A 88 6.88 13.08 14.96
C GLU A 88 6.33 14.19 14.06
N ALA A 89 6.97 14.40 12.90
CA ALA A 89 6.59 15.48 12.01
C ALA A 89 6.83 15.13 10.53
N VAL A 90 6.02 15.75 9.67
CA VAL A 90 6.11 15.71 8.20
C VAL A 90 6.21 17.16 7.70
N ASN A 91 7.25 17.48 6.93
CA ASN A 91 7.50 18.83 6.41
C ASN A 91 7.37 19.91 7.49
N ASP A 92 8.00 19.67 8.65
CA ASP A 92 8.02 20.55 9.83
C ASP A 92 6.64 20.78 10.52
N GLN A 93 5.61 20.01 10.13
CA GLN A 93 4.31 19.99 10.78
C GLN A 93 4.14 18.71 11.59
N LYS A 94 3.46 18.78 12.75
CA LYS A 94 3.16 17.61 13.56
C LYS A 94 2.53 16.52 12.69
N TYR A 95 2.97 15.29 12.90
CA TYR A 95 2.43 14.14 12.16
C TYR A 95 0.91 14.04 12.29
N SER A 96 0.29 13.77 11.16
CA SER A 96 -1.05 13.19 11.02
C SER A 96 -1.09 12.35 9.73
N ALA A 97 -1.92 11.32 9.70
CA ALA A 97 -2.09 10.48 8.50
C ALA A 97 -2.50 11.29 7.28
N THR A 98 -3.39 12.28 7.47
CA THR A 98 -3.80 13.22 6.42
C THR A 98 -2.63 14.09 5.95
N GLY A 99 -1.86 14.67 6.86
CA GLY A 99 -0.70 15.51 6.51
C GLY A 99 0.38 14.74 5.74
N LEU A 100 0.62 13.47 6.11
CA LEU A 100 1.55 12.62 5.35
C LEU A 100 1.01 12.31 3.95
N ARG A 101 -0.29 12.04 3.81
CA ARG A 101 -0.95 11.82 2.51
C ARG A 101 -0.83 13.06 1.62
N GLU A 102 -1.14 14.23 2.15
CA GLU A 102 -1.04 15.49 1.43
C GLU A 102 0.40 15.79 1.00
N ALA A 103 1.38 15.49 1.84
CA ALA A 103 2.80 15.65 1.53
C ALA A 103 3.22 14.73 0.36
N ILE A 104 2.74 13.48 0.32
CA ILE A 104 3.00 12.53 -0.79
C ILE A 104 2.39 13.06 -2.10
N VAL A 105 1.13 13.51 -2.08
CA VAL A 105 0.45 14.07 -3.25
C VAL A 105 1.12 15.37 -3.73
N ALA A 106 1.56 16.21 -2.80
CA ALA A 106 2.28 17.43 -3.16
C ALA A 106 3.65 17.13 -3.80
N ALA A 107 4.36 16.13 -3.29
CA ALA A 107 5.67 15.72 -3.82
C ALA A 107 5.59 15.14 -5.24
N GLU A 108 4.47 14.57 -5.66
CA GLU A 108 4.23 14.15 -7.05
C GLU A 108 4.28 15.31 -8.05
N LYS A 109 3.83 16.49 -7.61
CA LYS A 109 3.71 17.70 -8.46
C LYS A 109 4.94 18.59 -8.44
N ASN A 110 5.86 18.32 -7.55
CA ASN A 110 7.08 19.11 -7.38
C ASN A 110 8.29 18.20 -7.14
N THR A 111 9.48 18.76 -7.12
CA THR A 111 10.74 18.03 -6.90
C THR A 111 11.22 18.10 -5.45
N THR A 112 10.36 18.52 -4.52
CA THR A 112 10.73 18.67 -3.11
C THR A 112 10.53 17.32 -2.39
N PRO A 113 11.57 16.75 -1.78
CA PRO A 113 11.45 15.52 -1.02
C PRO A 113 10.52 15.68 0.19
N VAL A 114 9.84 14.61 0.58
CA VAL A 114 9.04 14.57 1.81
C VAL A 114 10.00 14.46 3.00
N LYS A 115 10.03 15.48 3.83
CA LYS A 115 10.88 15.54 5.03
C LYS A 115 10.17 14.94 6.23
N LEU A 116 10.79 13.96 6.87
CA LEU A 116 10.25 13.28 8.05
C LEU A 116 11.15 13.50 9.25
N LEU A 117 10.58 13.90 10.38
CA LEU A 117 11.25 13.90 11.67
C LEU A 117 10.83 12.63 12.42
N LEU A 118 11.80 11.79 12.72
CA LEU A 118 11.61 10.50 13.36
C LEU A 118 12.27 10.48 14.73
N LYS A 119 11.67 9.79 15.68
CA LYS A 119 12.25 9.44 16.96
C LYS A 119 12.62 7.95 16.96
N ASN A 120 13.86 7.65 17.35
CA ASN A 120 14.37 6.29 17.52
C ASN A 120 15.03 6.20 18.91
N GLY A 121 14.34 5.60 19.87
CA GLY A 121 14.74 5.66 21.28
C GLY A 121 14.79 7.11 21.77
N ASP A 122 15.97 7.55 22.20
CA ASP A 122 16.20 8.92 22.69
C ASP A 122 16.70 9.88 21.60
N ALA A 123 16.94 9.39 20.39
CA ALA A 123 17.46 10.20 19.29
C ALA A 123 16.37 10.68 18.34
N TYR A 124 16.52 11.90 17.82
CA TYR A 124 15.73 12.42 16.71
C TYR A 124 16.54 12.37 15.42
N ILE A 125 15.92 11.89 14.35
CA ILE A 125 16.54 11.73 13.04
C ILE A 125 15.66 12.41 12.00
N THR A 126 16.25 13.26 11.16
CA THR A 126 15.56 13.84 10.02
C THR A 126 15.93 13.04 8.77
N VAL A 127 14.91 12.58 8.05
CA VAL A 127 15.04 11.82 6.81
C VAL A 127 14.31 12.57 5.69
N SER A 128 14.93 12.64 4.51
CA SER A 128 14.31 13.19 3.31
C SER A 128 14.01 12.05 2.34
N LEU A 129 12.74 11.83 2.05
CA LEU A 129 12.28 10.81 1.10
C LEU A 129 12.15 11.44 -0.29
N ASP A 130 13.04 11.06 -1.19
CA ASP A 130 12.99 11.42 -2.61
C ASP A 130 12.00 10.49 -3.33
N TYR A 131 10.70 10.78 -3.15
CA TYR A 131 9.60 9.98 -3.67
C TYR A 131 8.57 10.88 -4.36
N HIS A 132 8.36 10.65 -5.66
CA HIS A 132 7.52 11.49 -6.53
C HIS A 132 6.49 10.69 -7.34
N ASP A 133 6.29 9.40 -7.02
CA ASP A 133 5.32 8.54 -7.73
C ASP A 133 3.86 8.71 -7.23
N GLY A 134 3.63 9.67 -6.34
CA GLY A 134 2.31 9.98 -5.81
C GLY A 134 1.73 8.94 -4.84
N LEU A 135 0.47 9.12 -4.52
CA LEU A 135 -0.26 8.19 -3.65
C LEU A 135 -0.71 6.97 -4.46
N ARG A 136 -0.37 5.78 -3.97
CA ARG A 136 -0.67 4.51 -4.64
C ARG A 136 -1.61 3.65 -3.80
N ILE A 137 -2.92 3.82 -4.04
CA ILE A 137 -3.96 3.02 -3.43
C ILE A 137 -4.43 1.98 -4.44
N ALA A 138 -4.52 0.71 -4.01
CA ALA A 138 -4.95 -0.37 -4.88
C ALA A 138 -6.46 -0.35 -5.09
N HIS A 139 -6.90 -0.44 -6.35
CA HIS A 139 -8.29 -0.54 -6.75
C HIS A 139 -8.49 -1.72 -7.68
N LEU A 140 -9.70 -2.29 -7.65
CA LEU A 140 -10.14 -3.22 -8.67
C LEU A 140 -10.82 -2.45 -9.81
N GLN A 141 -10.26 -2.58 -11.01
CA GLN A 141 -10.86 -2.02 -12.21
C GLN A 141 -11.46 -3.14 -13.05
N ARG A 142 -12.70 -2.95 -13.49
CA ARG A 142 -13.39 -3.88 -14.37
C ARG A 142 -12.69 -3.99 -15.72
N VAL A 143 -12.62 -5.22 -16.26
CA VAL A 143 -12.12 -5.52 -17.61
C VAL A 143 -13.31 -5.98 -18.46
N ASP A 144 -13.85 -5.09 -19.30
CA ASP A 144 -15.10 -5.33 -20.02
C ASP A 144 -15.08 -6.53 -20.99
N SER A 145 -13.90 -6.89 -21.48
CA SER A 145 -13.70 -8.04 -22.37
C SER A 145 -13.78 -9.40 -21.68
N VAL A 146 -13.83 -9.45 -20.35
CA VAL A 146 -13.88 -10.67 -19.54
C VAL A 146 -15.22 -10.76 -18.80
N PRO A 147 -15.88 -11.94 -18.70
CA PRO A 147 -17.09 -12.07 -17.90
C PRO A 147 -16.91 -11.64 -16.44
N ASP A 148 -17.91 -10.96 -15.87
CA ASP A 148 -17.90 -10.60 -14.47
C ASP A 148 -18.23 -11.81 -13.59
N ARG A 149 -17.20 -12.49 -13.14
CA ARG A 149 -17.33 -13.66 -12.27
C ARG A 149 -17.27 -13.28 -10.80
N LEU A 150 -16.62 -12.17 -10.49
CA LEU A 150 -16.49 -11.72 -9.11
C LEU A 150 -17.85 -11.27 -8.56
N ASP A 151 -18.60 -10.49 -9.33
CA ASP A 151 -19.95 -10.08 -8.96
C ASP A 151 -20.89 -11.27 -8.80
N ALA A 152 -20.78 -12.27 -9.68
CA ALA A 152 -21.57 -13.50 -9.57
C ALA A 152 -21.25 -14.31 -8.29
N ILE A 153 -19.99 -14.28 -7.81
CA ILE A 153 -19.57 -14.95 -6.56
C ILE A 153 -20.07 -14.17 -5.33
N LEU A 154 -20.06 -12.85 -5.40
CA LEU A 154 -20.46 -11.96 -4.29
C LEU A 154 -21.98 -11.75 -4.21
N ALA A 155 -22.72 -12.14 -5.25
CA ALA A 155 -24.17 -12.04 -5.25
C ALA A 155 -24.80 -12.85 -4.10
N PRO A 156 -25.84 -12.31 -3.41
CA PRO A 156 -26.52 -13.01 -2.35
C PRO A 156 -27.05 -14.39 -2.84
N SER A 157 -26.83 -15.42 -2.06
CA SER A 157 -27.45 -16.74 -2.30
C SER A 157 -28.98 -16.60 -2.22
N LYS A 158 -29.66 -17.03 -3.29
CA LYS A 158 -31.13 -17.14 -3.29
C LYS A 158 -31.58 -18.31 -2.45
#